data_ff2e9151e914bc2a740e70710a9b232a
#
_entry.id   ff2e9151e914bc2a740e70710a9b232a
#
_cell.length_a   1.000
_cell.length_b   1.000
_cell.length_c   1.000
_cell.angle_alpha   90.00
_cell.angle_beta   90.00
_cell.angle_gamma   90.00
#
_symmetry.space_group_name_H-M   'P 1'
#
loop_
_entity.id
_entity.type
_entity.pdbx_description
1 polymer ?
#
loop_
_entity_poly.entity_id
_entity_poly.type
_entity_poly.pdbx_seq_one_letter_code
_entity_poly.pdbx_strand_id
1 'polypeptide(L)'
;MNSLTRKTASFDVDAQKSFTPLCPDELPVPGGDQIAGELNFIASLASLRIGSKDAHSPMAPWVVADHSKMFVPTGLEHADITWVSHCVPGTEGFALLDQLPTPYDYDYFVWKGVEPELHPYGACYHDLHGKLSTGVIEYLRVQRVEQVIVGGLALDFCVKTTALQLAAAGFKVIIHLPACRAISEEGAIQAIQGMQQAGVAVAATREETLRQANA
;
A
#
# COMPACT_ATOMS: atom_id res chain seq x y z
N MET A 1 11.93 -17.63 18.49
CA MET A 1 11.69 -16.65 17.42
C MET A 1 13.04 -16.05 17.05
N ASN A 2 13.51 -16.21 15.82
CA ASN A 2 14.73 -15.52 15.36
C ASN A 2 14.37 -14.04 15.21
N SER A 3 14.86 -13.18 16.12
CA SER A 3 14.72 -11.73 15.95
C SER A 3 15.56 -11.30 14.74
N LEU A 4 14.97 -10.48 13.87
CA LEU A 4 15.72 -9.86 12.79
C LEU A 4 16.87 -9.00 13.35
N THR A 5 17.98 -8.94 12.62
CA THR A 5 19.18 -8.18 13.04
C THR A 5 18.96 -6.67 12.99
N ARG A 6 18.09 -6.21 12.08
CA ARG A 6 17.70 -4.79 11.92
C ARG A 6 16.36 -4.51 12.59
N LYS A 7 16.20 -3.31 13.12
CA LYS A 7 14.88 -2.84 13.56
C LYS A 7 13.95 -2.70 12.36
N THR A 8 12.95 -3.57 12.32
CA THR A 8 12.08 -3.78 11.16
C THR A 8 10.66 -3.34 11.48
N ALA A 9 10.02 -2.64 10.54
CA ALA A 9 8.58 -2.44 10.50
C ALA A 9 7.94 -3.30 9.38
N SER A 10 6.71 -3.75 9.59
CA SER A 10 5.83 -4.23 8.52
C SER A 10 4.91 -3.10 8.08
N PHE A 11 4.52 -3.08 6.81
CA PHE A 11 3.59 -2.11 6.28
C PHE A 11 2.47 -2.79 5.48
N ASP A 12 1.25 -2.68 5.99
CA ASP A 12 0.03 -3.15 5.34
C ASP A 12 -0.54 -1.97 4.53
N VAL A 13 -0.25 -1.94 3.23
CA VAL A 13 -0.70 -0.86 2.34
C VAL A 13 -2.11 -1.14 1.86
N ASP A 14 -3.07 -0.31 2.26
CA ASP A 14 -4.45 -0.23 1.76
C ASP A 14 -5.13 -1.61 1.62
N ALA A 15 -4.97 -2.48 2.61
CA ALA A 15 -5.58 -3.81 2.61
C ALA A 15 -7.08 -3.75 2.94
N GLN A 16 -7.84 -3.04 2.09
CA GLN A 16 -9.27 -2.75 2.23
C GLN A 16 -10.12 -3.67 1.35
N LYS A 17 -11.36 -3.91 1.76
CA LYS A 17 -12.34 -4.71 1.01
C LYS A 17 -12.63 -4.13 -0.37
N SER A 18 -12.57 -2.82 -0.52
CA SER A 18 -12.72 -2.09 -1.79
C SER A 18 -11.80 -2.61 -2.91
N PHE A 19 -10.57 -2.99 -2.55
CA PHE A 19 -9.58 -3.54 -3.47
C PHE A 19 -9.65 -5.06 -3.59
N THR A 20 -10.83 -5.64 -3.43
CA THR A 20 -11.01 -7.10 -3.46
C THR A 20 -12.31 -7.49 -4.16
N PRO A 21 -12.47 -8.76 -4.57
CA PRO A 21 -13.72 -9.27 -5.12
C PRO A 21 -14.92 -9.20 -4.17
N LEU A 22 -14.72 -8.84 -2.89
CA LEU A 22 -15.80 -8.62 -1.92
C LEU A 22 -16.64 -7.38 -2.25
N CYS A 23 -16.03 -6.39 -2.95
CA CYS A 23 -16.70 -5.18 -3.41
C CYS A 23 -16.57 -5.06 -4.94
N PRO A 24 -17.32 -5.86 -5.71
CA PRO A 24 -17.12 -5.99 -7.17
C PRO A 24 -17.42 -4.70 -7.95
N ASP A 25 -18.21 -3.80 -7.39
CA ASP A 25 -18.56 -2.51 -8.02
C ASP A 25 -17.50 -1.41 -7.77
N GLU A 26 -16.51 -1.67 -6.89
CA GLU A 26 -15.41 -0.74 -6.61
C GLU A 26 -14.16 -1.11 -7.44
N LEU A 27 -13.05 -1.50 -6.83
CA LEU A 27 -11.80 -1.88 -7.53
C LEU A 27 -11.42 -3.34 -7.22
N PRO A 28 -12.10 -4.34 -7.77
CA PRO A 28 -11.93 -5.74 -7.41
C PRO A 28 -10.61 -6.31 -7.96
N VAL A 29 -9.54 -6.19 -7.19
CA VAL A 29 -8.24 -6.82 -7.51
C VAL A 29 -8.34 -8.33 -7.30
N PRO A 30 -8.07 -9.17 -8.30
CA PRO A 30 -8.18 -10.62 -8.19
C PRO A 30 -7.33 -11.21 -7.05
N GLY A 31 -7.96 -11.96 -6.13
CA GLY A 31 -7.30 -12.58 -4.98
C GLY A 31 -6.86 -11.59 -3.89
N GLY A 32 -7.26 -10.32 -3.96
CA GLY A 32 -6.95 -9.31 -2.95
C GLY A 32 -7.51 -9.66 -1.56
N ASP A 33 -8.60 -10.39 -1.50
CA ASP A 33 -9.22 -10.91 -0.28
C ASP A 33 -8.41 -12.01 0.44
N GLN A 34 -7.37 -12.55 -0.20
CA GLN A 34 -6.60 -13.70 0.29
C GLN A 34 -5.26 -13.33 0.94
N ILE A 35 -4.91 -12.05 1.01
CA ILE A 35 -3.57 -11.62 1.44
C ILE A 35 -3.40 -11.44 2.94
N ALA A 36 -4.48 -11.41 3.72
CA ALA A 36 -4.43 -11.08 5.15
C ALA A 36 -3.50 -12.00 5.97
N GLY A 37 -3.48 -13.30 5.65
CA GLY A 37 -2.57 -14.26 6.30
C GLY A 37 -1.08 -13.96 6.05
N GLU A 38 -0.73 -13.47 4.86
CA GLU A 38 0.64 -13.09 4.51
C GLU A 38 1.02 -11.72 5.11
N LEU A 39 0.07 -10.79 5.23
CA LEU A 39 0.27 -9.54 5.97
C LEU A 39 0.52 -9.81 7.47
N ASN A 40 -0.25 -10.70 8.08
CA ASN A 40 -0.02 -11.13 9.46
C ASN A 40 1.33 -11.85 9.63
N PHE A 41 1.77 -12.61 8.62
CA PHE A 41 3.11 -13.23 8.63
C PHE A 41 4.20 -12.16 8.67
N ILE A 42 4.21 -11.16 7.77
CA ILE A 42 5.24 -10.12 7.80
C ILE A 42 5.19 -9.27 9.08
N ALA A 43 4.00 -9.03 9.62
CA ALA A 43 3.84 -8.36 10.91
C ALA A 43 4.48 -9.15 12.06
N SER A 44 4.43 -10.48 12.02
CA SER A 44 5.07 -11.33 13.04
C SER A 44 6.60 -11.27 13.03
N LEU A 45 7.22 -10.79 11.95
CA LEU A 45 8.67 -10.60 11.81
C LEU A 45 9.13 -9.22 12.29
N ALA A 46 8.22 -8.27 12.38
CA ALA A 46 8.50 -6.87 12.64
C ALA A 46 8.30 -6.50 14.11
N SER A 47 8.97 -5.44 14.54
CA SER A 47 8.78 -4.86 15.88
C SER A 47 7.72 -3.77 15.91
N LEU A 48 7.31 -3.29 14.72
CA LEU A 48 6.27 -2.27 14.53
C LEU A 48 5.41 -2.66 13.33
N ARG A 49 4.11 -2.41 13.42
CA ARG A 49 3.16 -2.60 12.33
C ARG A 49 2.58 -1.27 11.89
N ILE A 50 2.78 -0.91 10.64
CA ILE A 50 2.26 0.31 10.03
C ILE A 50 1.11 -0.09 9.09
N GLY A 51 0.06 0.73 9.01
CA GLY A 51 -1.04 0.52 8.09
C GLY A 51 -1.47 1.78 7.39
N SER A 52 -2.09 1.62 6.22
CA SER A 52 -2.76 2.72 5.52
C SER A 52 -4.12 2.31 4.98
N LYS A 53 -4.93 3.32 4.71
CA LYS A 53 -6.18 3.25 3.98
C LYS A 53 -6.29 4.39 2.97
N ASP A 54 -6.80 4.07 1.79
CA ASP A 54 -7.45 5.08 0.97
C ASP A 54 -8.77 5.54 1.61
N ALA A 55 -9.06 6.83 1.51
CA ALA A 55 -10.25 7.46 2.08
C ALA A 55 -10.73 8.52 1.09
N HIS A 56 -11.56 8.14 0.13
CA HIS A 56 -11.94 9.01 -0.98
C HIS A 56 -13.37 9.53 -0.87
N SER A 57 -13.56 10.80 -1.26
CA SER A 57 -14.88 11.35 -1.48
C SER A 57 -15.50 10.76 -2.76
N PRO A 58 -16.76 10.27 -2.72
CA PRO A 58 -17.43 9.83 -3.94
C PRO A 58 -17.73 10.98 -4.92
N MET A 59 -17.53 12.23 -4.47
CA MET A 59 -17.70 13.46 -5.26
C MET A 59 -16.38 14.04 -5.76
N ALA A 60 -15.29 13.32 -5.64
CA ALA A 60 -13.98 13.78 -6.10
C ALA A 60 -13.99 13.99 -7.64
N PRO A 61 -13.29 15.03 -8.15
CA PRO A 61 -13.38 15.41 -9.57
C PRO A 61 -12.79 14.38 -10.54
N TRP A 62 -12.01 13.44 -10.03
CA TRP A 62 -11.41 12.32 -10.79
C TRP A 62 -12.28 11.05 -10.77
N VAL A 63 -13.41 11.04 -10.02
CA VAL A 63 -14.32 9.90 -9.97
C VAL A 63 -15.17 9.82 -11.25
N VAL A 64 -15.25 8.61 -11.81
CA VAL A 64 -16.08 8.30 -12.97
C VAL A 64 -17.16 7.28 -12.64
N ALA A 65 -18.22 7.24 -13.47
CA ALA A 65 -19.42 6.46 -13.21
C ALA A 65 -19.26 4.95 -13.40
N ASP A 66 -18.30 4.52 -14.23
CA ASP A 66 -18.10 3.10 -14.55
C ASP A 66 -16.65 2.79 -14.92
N HIS A 67 -16.30 1.49 -14.83
CA HIS A 67 -14.93 1.00 -15.05
C HIS A 67 -14.40 1.26 -16.47
N SER A 68 -15.27 1.38 -17.49
CA SER A 68 -14.83 1.65 -18.86
C SER A 68 -14.23 3.05 -19.05
N LYS A 69 -14.44 3.94 -18.06
CA LYS A 69 -13.92 5.31 -18.06
C LYS A 69 -12.73 5.51 -17.15
N MET A 70 -12.22 4.44 -16.56
CA MET A 70 -10.98 4.49 -15.75
C MET A 70 -9.74 4.71 -16.62
N PHE A 71 -8.64 5.11 -15.95
CA PHE A 71 -7.32 5.28 -16.55
C PHE A 71 -7.23 6.36 -17.64
N VAL A 72 -8.18 7.29 -17.67
CA VAL A 72 -8.13 8.45 -18.58
C VAL A 72 -7.45 9.61 -17.85
N PRO A 73 -6.49 10.32 -18.49
CA PRO A 73 -5.86 11.50 -17.89
C PRO A 73 -6.90 12.55 -17.49
N THR A 74 -6.81 13.05 -16.25
CA THR A 74 -7.75 14.06 -15.73
C THR A 74 -7.36 15.49 -16.11
N GLY A 75 -6.06 15.75 -16.27
CA GLY A 75 -5.51 17.10 -16.37
C GLY A 75 -5.39 17.83 -15.02
N LEU A 76 -5.72 17.19 -13.90
CA LEU A 76 -5.55 17.75 -12.55
C LEU A 76 -4.12 17.60 -12.06
N GLU A 77 -3.63 18.53 -11.25
CA GLU A 77 -2.25 18.52 -10.73
C GLU A 77 -2.00 17.33 -9.78
N HIS A 78 -2.98 16.96 -8.98
CA HIS A 78 -2.82 15.97 -7.91
C HIS A 78 -3.69 14.72 -8.06
N ALA A 79 -4.29 14.51 -9.26
CA ALA A 79 -5.01 13.30 -9.61
C ALA A 79 -4.80 13.05 -11.11
N ASP A 80 -3.86 12.20 -11.45
CA ASP A 80 -3.36 12.03 -12.83
C ASP A 80 -4.35 11.35 -13.76
N ILE A 81 -5.07 10.32 -13.27
CA ILE A 81 -6.03 9.53 -14.04
C ILE A 81 -7.35 9.35 -13.29
N THR A 82 -8.39 9.03 -14.06
CA THR A 82 -9.73 8.75 -13.52
C THR A 82 -9.84 7.35 -12.90
N TRP A 83 -10.68 7.25 -11.87
CA TRP A 83 -11.03 6.00 -11.18
C TRP A 83 -12.54 5.95 -10.88
N VAL A 84 -13.09 4.76 -10.74
CA VAL A 84 -14.44 4.60 -10.15
C VAL A 84 -14.40 4.99 -8.67
N SER A 85 -15.58 5.28 -8.10
CA SER A 85 -15.71 5.52 -6.66
C SER A 85 -15.26 4.28 -5.89
N HIS A 86 -14.37 4.45 -4.93
CA HIS A 86 -13.81 3.38 -4.10
C HIS A 86 -13.36 3.92 -2.75
N CYS A 87 -13.19 3.04 -1.78
CA CYS A 87 -12.70 3.36 -0.43
C CYS A 87 -13.42 4.53 0.24
N VAL A 88 -14.74 4.64 0.04
CA VAL A 88 -15.54 5.73 0.63
C VAL A 88 -15.72 5.50 2.12
N PRO A 89 -15.31 6.43 3.00
CA PRO A 89 -15.48 6.30 4.45
C PRO A 89 -16.93 6.01 4.86
N GLY A 90 -17.12 5.02 5.72
CA GLY A 90 -18.44 4.58 6.17
C GLY A 90 -19.09 3.47 5.34
N THR A 91 -18.50 3.06 4.23
CA THR A 91 -18.94 1.90 3.44
C THR A 91 -18.24 0.61 3.87
N GLU A 92 -18.75 -0.55 3.42
CA GLU A 92 -18.08 -1.83 3.64
C GLU A 92 -16.73 -1.90 2.93
N GLY A 93 -16.62 -1.35 1.72
CA GLY A 93 -15.38 -1.28 0.95
C GLY A 93 -14.27 -0.53 1.69
N PHE A 94 -14.62 0.45 2.51
CA PHE A 94 -13.66 1.17 3.34
C PHE A 94 -13.05 0.33 4.46
N ALA A 95 -13.69 -0.75 4.89
CA ALA A 95 -13.18 -1.61 5.96
C ALA A 95 -11.89 -2.33 5.54
N LEU A 96 -10.98 -2.57 6.49
CA LEU A 96 -9.87 -3.52 6.30
C LEU A 96 -10.40 -4.94 6.12
N LEU A 97 -9.59 -5.84 5.57
CA LEU A 97 -9.87 -7.26 5.52
C LEU A 97 -10.09 -7.81 6.94
N ASP A 98 -11.10 -8.67 7.12
CA ASP A 98 -11.60 -9.11 8.43
C ASP A 98 -10.55 -9.78 9.34
N GLN A 99 -9.48 -10.35 8.77
CA GLN A 99 -8.41 -11.02 9.52
C GLN A 99 -7.28 -10.06 9.96
N LEU A 100 -7.38 -8.78 9.64
CA LEU A 100 -6.42 -7.76 10.05
C LEU A 100 -6.88 -7.09 11.36
N PRO A 101 -5.93 -6.55 12.16
CA PRO A 101 -6.28 -5.78 13.35
C PRO A 101 -7.04 -4.50 12.98
N THR A 102 -7.70 -3.91 13.97
CA THR A 102 -8.34 -2.59 13.75
C THR A 102 -7.25 -1.50 13.60
N PRO A 103 -7.55 -0.35 12.96
CA PRO A 103 -6.58 0.73 12.83
C PRO A 103 -5.94 1.20 14.14
N TYR A 104 -6.61 1.03 15.27
CA TYR A 104 -6.10 1.40 16.60
C TYR A 104 -5.05 0.42 17.17
N ASP A 105 -4.95 -0.76 16.58
CA ASP A 105 -4.01 -1.81 17.01
C ASP A 105 -2.71 -1.80 16.18
N TYR A 106 -2.59 -0.86 15.24
CA TYR A 106 -1.33 -0.56 14.54
C TYR A 106 -0.50 0.44 15.34
N ASP A 107 0.82 0.37 15.23
CA ASP A 107 1.73 1.35 15.86
C ASP A 107 1.65 2.74 15.18
N TYR A 108 1.32 2.77 13.89
CA TYR A 108 1.03 3.99 13.14
C TYR A 108 0.07 3.68 11.99
N PHE A 109 -0.93 4.54 11.81
CA PHE A 109 -1.95 4.31 10.79
C PHE A 109 -2.30 5.59 10.04
N VAL A 110 -2.37 5.51 8.71
CA VAL A 110 -2.61 6.64 7.82
C VAL A 110 -3.92 6.48 7.05
N TRP A 111 -4.67 7.56 6.93
CA TRP A 111 -5.71 7.71 5.92
C TRP A 111 -5.19 8.70 4.87
N LYS A 112 -5.21 8.31 3.60
CA LYS A 112 -4.73 9.14 2.49
C LYS A 112 -5.85 9.40 1.47
N GLY A 113 -5.75 10.49 0.69
CA GLY A 113 -6.75 10.85 -0.31
C GLY A 113 -8.05 11.39 0.26
N VAL A 114 -8.02 11.93 1.48
CA VAL A 114 -9.19 12.53 2.15
C VAL A 114 -9.63 13.81 1.44
N GLU A 115 -8.67 14.59 0.97
CA GLU A 115 -8.92 15.81 0.21
C GLU A 115 -9.42 15.45 -1.21
N PRO A 116 -10.61 15.95 -1.64
CA PRO A 116 -11.23 15.51 -2.89
C PRO A 116 -10.41 15.75 -4.16
N GLU A 117 -9.53 16.76 -4.15
CA GLU A 117 -8.68 17.10 -5.30
C GLU A 117 -7.37 16.28 -5.34
N LEU A 118 -7.06 15.52 -4.27
CA LEU A 118 -5.84 14.72 -4.18
C LEU A 118 -6.15 13.24 -4.39
N HIS A 119 -5.31 12.59 -5.18
CA HIS A 119 -5.34 11.13 -5.37
C HIS A 119 -3.94 10.54 -5.21
N PRO A 120 -3.40 10.51 -3.98
CA PRO A 120 -2.07 9.94 -3.74
C PRO A 120 -2.12 8.41 -3.88
N TYR A 121 -1.12 7.83 -4.52
CA TYR A 121 -0.95 6.37 -4.51
C TYR A 121 -0.17 5.91 -3.28
N GLY A 122 0.99 6.52 -3.04
CA GLY A 122 1.85 6.13 -1.93
C GLY A 122 1.37 6.63 -0.56
N ALA A 123 1.63 5.84 0.47
CA ALA A 123 1.19 6.13 1.83
C ALA A 123 2.10 7.12 2.60
N CYS A 124 3.23 7.55 2.02
CA CYS A 124 4.14 8.48 2.71
C CYS A 124 3.80 9.95 2.46
N TYR A 125 2.96 10.26 1.47
CA TYR A 125 2.55 11.62 1.14
C TYR A 125 1.08 11.69 0.76
N HIS A 126 0.44 12.85 1.04
CA HIS A 126 -0.95 13.13 0.67
C HIS A 126 -1.11 13.60 -0.77
N ASP A 127 -0.01 13.83 -1.51
CA ASP A 127 0.00 14.32 -2.88
C ASP A 127 0.94 13.49 -3.79
N LEU A 128 0.77 13.64 -5.11
CA LEU A 128 1.57 12.92 -6.11
C LEU A 128 3.03 13.38 -6.18
N HIS A 129 3.34 14.58 -5.68
CA HIS A 129 4.66 15.21 -5.82
C HIS A 129 5.56 15.04 -4.57
N GLY A 130 5.07 14.37 -3.52
CA GLY A 130 5.83 14.13 -2.30
C GLY A 130 6.12 15.38 -1.47
N LYS A 131 5.18 16.33 -1.43
CA LYS A 131 5.32 17.60 -0.70
C LYS A 131 4.59 17.60 0.65
N LEU A 132 3.44 16.93 0.73
CA LEU A 132 2.60 16.88 1.94
C LEU A 132 2.81 15.54 2.66
N SER A 133 3.71 15.51 3.64
CA SER A 133 4.02 14.30 4.40
C SER A 133 2.81 13.79 5.18
N THR A 134 2.61 12.46 5.19
CA THR A 134 1.67 11.77 6.08
C THR A 134 2.24 11.51 7.48
N GLY A 135 3.52 11.79 7.69
CA GLY A 135 4.26 11.51 8.93
C GLY A 135 4.83 10.10 9.01
N VAL A 136 4.59 9.22 8.06
CA VAL A 136 5.10 7.83 8.06
C VAL A 136 6.62 7.78 8.12
N ILE A 137 7.30 8.52 7.23
CA ILE A 137 8.77 8.54 7.15
C ILE A 137 9.35 9.08 8.46
N GLU A 138 8.80 10.16 8.97
CA GLU A 138 9.21 10.79 10.22
C GLU A 138 9.01 9.86 11.41
N TYR A 139 7.86 9.19 11.48
CA TYR A 139 7.58 8.21 12.52
C TYR A 139 8.59 7.06 12.51
N LEU A 140 8.81 6.44 11.34
CA LEU A 140 9.79 5.36 11.17
C LEU A 140 11.20 5.78 11.60
N ARG A 141 11.61 7.02 11.26
CA ARG A 141 12.91 7.58 11.68
C ARG A 141 13.02 7.78 13.19
N VAL A 142 11.99 8.35 13.82
CA VAL A 142 11.93 8.53 15.28
C VAL A 142 11.99 7.16 15.97
N GLN A 143 11.35 6.15 15.42
CA GLN A 143 11.39 4.78 15.91
C GLN A 143 12.71 4.06 15.58
N ARG A 144 13.64 4.69 14.85
CA ARG A 144 14.92 4.10 14.44
C ARG A 144 14.74 2.81 13.62
N VAL A 145 13.71 2.77 12.79
CA VAL A 145 13.51 1.69 11.83
C VAL A 145 14.58 1.78 10.75
N GLU A 146 15.16 0.64 10.39
CA GLU A 146 16.17 0.53 9.33
C GLU A 146 15.62 -0.17 8.09
N GLN A 147 14.62 -1.04 8.30
CA GLN A 147 14.07 -1.91 7.28
C GLN A 147 12.54 -1.94 7.34
N VAL A 148 11.90 -1.95 6.17
CA VAL A 148 10.44 -2.09 6.07
C VAL A 148 10.09 -3.26 5.15
N ILE A 149 9.26 -4.18 5.63
CA ILE A 149 8.68 -5.25 4.82
C ILE A 149 7.27 -4.81 4.45
N VAL A 150 6.99 -4.74 3.14
CA VAL A 150 5.76 -4.15 2.61
C VAL A 150 4.92 -5.22 1.91
N GLY A 151 3.62 -5.21 2.16
CA GLY A 151 2.58 -5.92 1.45
C GLY A 151 1.34 -5.06 1.31
N GLY A 152 0.34 -5.50 0.55
CA GLY A 152 -0.93 -4.79 0.39
C GLY A 152 -1.45 -4.71 -1.03
N LEU A 153 -2.29 -3.73 -1.29
CA LEU A 153 -3.05 -3.52 -2.52
C LEU A 153 -2.93 -2.06 -3.01
N ALA A 154 -2.91 -1.83 -4.33
CA ALA A 154 -2.54 -2.80 -5.32
C ALA A 154 -1.03 -2.71 -5.60
N LEU A 155 -0.41 -3.85 -5.97
CA LEU A 155 1.04 -3.95 -6.19
C LEU A 155 1.55 -2.94 -7.21
N ASP A 156 0.81 -2.75 -8.29
CA ASP A 156 1.15 -1.89 -9.43
C ASP A 156 0.92 -0.38 -9.17
N PHE A 157 0.26 -0.02 -8.08
CA PHE A 157 -0.03 1.37 -7.70
C PHE A 157 0.44 1.70 -6.28
N CYS A 158 -0.40 1.51 -5.27
CA CYS A 158 -0.13 1.99 -3.92
C CYS A 158 1.07 1.31 -3.27
N VAL A 159 1.22 0.00 -3.43
CA VAL A 159 2.35 -0.76 -2.87
C VAL A 159 3.65 -0.32 -3.52
N LYS A 160 3.71 -0.30 -4.87
CA LYS A 160 4.90 0.17 -5.60
C LYS A 160 5.29 1.58 -5.17
N THR A 161 4.34 2.51 -5.16
CA THR A 161 4.63 3.91 -4.85
C THR A 161 5.11 4.08 -3.41
N THR A 162 4.46 3.41 -2.44
CA THR A 162 4.91 3.42 -1.04
C THR A 162 6.32 2.86 -0.89
N ALA A 163 6.62 1.74 -1.56
CA ALA A 163 7.95 1.13 -1.52
C ALA A 163 9.03 2.06 -2.08
N LEU A 164 8.76 2.73 -3.21
CA LEU A 164 9.67 3.69 -3.81
C LEU A 164 9.89 4.91 -2.93
N GLN A 165 8.85 5.43 -2.28
CA GLN A 165 8.94 6.55 -1.33
C GLN A 165 9.80 6.18 -0.11
N LEU A 166 9.62 4.98 0.44
CA LEU A 166 10.42 4.48 1.56
C LEU A 166 11.87 4.26 1.16
N ALA A 167 12.14 3.69 -0.02
CA ALA A 167 13.50 3.49 -0.54
C ALA A 167 14.21 4.84 -0.77
N ALA A 168 13.52 5.81 -1.36
CA ALA A 168 14.04 7.16 -1.54
C ALA A 168 14.34 7.87 -0.21
N ALA A 169 13.61 7.54 0.86
CA ALA A 169 13.86 8.03 2.21
C ALA A 169 15.03 7.33 2.92
N GLY A 170 15.65 6.32 2.29
CA GLY A 170 16.84 5.62 2.77
C GLY A 170 16.58 4.36 3.59
N PHE A 171 15.35 3.87 3.66
CA PHE A 171 15.06 2.59 4.29
C PHE A 171 15.43 1.42 3.37
N LYS A 172 15.90 0.31 3.95
CA LYS A 172 15.92 -0.97 3.26
C LYS A 172 14.48 -1.44 3.10
N VAL A 173 14.04 -1.67 1.86
CA VAL A 173 12.65 -2.08 1.58
C VAL A 173 12.61 -3.47 0.97
N ILE A 174 11.71 -4.29 1.47
CA ILE A 174 11.45 -5.65 0.97
C ILE A 174 9.97 -5.76 0.64
N ILE A 175 9.63 -6.07 -0.60
CA ILE A 175 8.27 -6.46 -0.98
C ILE A 175 8.09 -7.96 -0.72
N HIS A 176 7.06 -8.29 0.05
CA HIS A 176 6.60 -9.66 0.23
C HIS A 176 5.49 -9.95 -0.78
N LEU A 177 5.84 -10.49 -1.96
CA LEU A 177 4.89 -10.72 -3.06
C LEU A 177 3.68 -11.56 -2.67
N PRO A 178 3.79 -12.61 -1.82
CA PRO A 178 2.61 -13.37 -1.40
C PRO A 178 1.52 -12.51 -0.73
N ALA A 179 1.90 -11.39 -0.10
CA ALA A 179 0.99 -10.41 0.50
C ALA A 179 0.52 -9.31 -0.47
N CYS A 180 0.76 -9.43 -1.77
CA CYS A 180 0.40 -8.43 -2.76
C CYS A 180 -0.45 -9.01 -3.88
N ARG A 181 -1.32 -8.17 -4.46
CA ARG A 181 -2.02 -8.44 -5.73
C ARG A 181 -2.03 -7.18 -6.57
N ALA A 182 -2.02 -7.35 -7.89
CA ALA A 182 -2.02 -6.26 -8.85
C ALA A 182 -3.37 -6.17 -9.59
N ILE A 183 -3.68 -5.01 -10.11
CA ILE A 183 -4.85 -4.80 -10.97
C ILE A 183 -4.63 -5.52 -12.31
N SER A 184 -3.39 -5.53 -12.82
CA SER A 184 -3.05 -6.20 -14.07
C SER A 184 -1.72 -6.94 -13.99
N GLU A 185 -1.57 -8.02 -14.81
CA GLU A 185 -0.31 -8.77 -14.90
C GLU A 185 0.83 -7.90 -15.47
N GLU A 186 0.54 -7.10 -16.49
CA GLU A 186 1.53 -6.18 -17.08
C GLU A 186 1.97 -5.13 -16.06
N GLY A 187 1.02 -4.54 -15.32
CA GLY A 187 1.29 -3.60 -14.24
C GLY A 187 2.17 -4.21 -13.15
N ALA A 188 1.91 -5.47 -12.77
CA ALA A 188 2.72 -6.20 -11.80
C ALA A 188 4.18 -6.35 -12.27
N ILE A 189 4.40 -6.75 -13.52
CA ILE A 189 5.74 -6.92 -14.09
C ILE A 189 6.49 -5.58 -14.09
N GLN A 190 5.86 -4.51 -14.57
CA GLN A 190 6.44 -3.17 -14.61
C GLN A 190 6.74 -2.64 -13.20
N ALA A 191 5.84 -2.88 -12.25
CA ALA A 191 6.03 -2.47 -10.86
C ALA A 191 7.23 -3.17 -10.21
N ILE A 192 7.34 -4.48 -10.37
CA ILE A 192 8.46 -5.27 -9.84
C ILE A 192 9.78 -4.78 -10.44
N GLN A 193 9.85 -4.62 -11.76
CA GLN A 193 11.06 -4.13 -12.43
C GLN A 193 11.46 -2.73 -11.94
N GLY A 194 10.49 -1.80 -11.85
CA GLY A 194 10.75 -0.45 -11.37
C GLY A 194 11.23 -0.40 -9.92
N MET A 195 10.64 -1.20 -9.05
CA MET A 195 11.06 -1.32 -7.66
C MET A 195 12.48 -1.91 -7.54
N GLN A 196 12.79 -2.97 -8.29
CA GLN A 196 14.13 -3.57 -8.30
C GLN A 196 15.21 -2.59 -8.81
N GLN A 197 14.92 -1.82 -9.85
CA GLN A 197 15.82 -0.77 -10.35
C GLN A 197 16.09 0.33 -9.31
N ALA A 198 15.13 0.60 -8.45
CA ALA A 198 15.27 1.53 -7.33
C ALA A 198 15.94 0.92 -6.07
N GLY A 199 16.41 -0.34 -6.15
CA GLY A 199 17.08 -1.01 -5.04
C GLY A 199 16.13 -1.65 -4.01
N VAL A 200 14.83 -1.72 -4.32
CA VAL A 200 13.86 -2.45 -3.48
C VAL A 200 14.04 -3.95 -3.71
N ALA A 201 14.17 -4.70 -2.63
CA ALA A 201 14.22 -6.16 -2.68
C ALA A 201 12.82 -6.73 -2.87
N VAL A 202 12.70 -7.76 -3.71
CA VAL A 202 11.42 -8.43 -3.96
C VAL A 202 11.56 -9.91 -3.60
N ALA A 203 10.71 -10.39 -2.71
CA ALA A 203 10.71 -11.75 -2.20
C ALA A 203 9.43 -12.48 -2.66
N ALA A 204 9.59 -13.59 -3.38
CA ALA A 204 8.49 -14.38 -3.92
C ALA A 204 7.94 -15.42 -2.92
N THR A 205 8.68 -15.70 -1.84
CA THR A 205 8.29 -16.67 -0.81
C THR A 205 8.57 -16.13 0.60
N ARG A 206 8.01 -16.79 1.62
CA ARG A 206 8.31 -16.50 3.03
C ARG A 206 9.80 -16.72 3.34
N GLU A 207 10.41 -17.78 2.81
CA GLU A 207 11.81 -18.10 3.00
C GLU A 207 12.72 -17.02 2.41
N GLU A 208 12.38 -16.50 1.23
CA GLU A 208 13.10 -15.39 0.62
C GLU A 208 12.97 -14.12 1.43
N THR A 209 11.78 -13.82 1.94
CA THR A 209 11.56 -12.67 2.83
C THR A 209 12.44 -12.77 4.08
N LEU A 210 12.46 -13.91 4.74
CA LEU A 210 13.31 -14.16 5.91
C LEU A 210 14.79 -14.01 5.58
N ARG A 211 15.25 -14.56 4.46
CA ARG A 211 16.64 -14.46 4.00
C ARG A 211 17.04 -13.00 3.75
N GLN A 212 16.21 -12.26 3.00
CA GLN A 212 16.47 -10.85 2.68
C GLN A 212 16.39 -9.95 3.91
N ALA A 213 15.50 -10.24 4.84
CA ALA A 213 15.36 -9.47 6.07
C ALA A 213 16.55 -9.64 7.03
N ASN A 214 17.27 -10.76 6.96
CA ASN A 214 18.46 -11.02 7.76
C ASN A 214 19.79 -10.64 7.06
N ALA A 215 19.77 -10.33 5.77
CA ALA A 215 20.94 -9.87 5.03
C ALA A 215 21.23 -8.38 5.31
#